data_05ac1838f5c27aea8ad11eb5d5a1d71d
#
_entry.id   05ac1838f5c27aea8ad11eb5d5a1d71d
#
_cell.length_a   1.000
_cell.length_b   1.000
_cell.length_c   1.000
_cell.angle_alpha   90.00
_cell.angle_beta   90.00
_cell.angle_gamma   90.00
#
_symmetry.space_group_name_H-M   'P 1'
#
loop_
_entity.id
_entity.type
_entity.pdbx_description
1 polymer ?
#
loop_
_entity_poly.entity_id
_entity_poly.type
_entity_poly.pdbx_seq_one_letter_code
_entity_poly.pdbx_strand_id
1 'polypeptide(L)'
;MTTTTPPVTLDDVRAAAERLAGVAHRTPVLRSRTLDALVGAEVHLKCENFQRVGAFKFRGAYNAASRLTPEQLSRGIAAYSSGNHAQAVALAARELGTTAVIVMPDDAPPSKRAATEAYGAEIVTYDRYTGDRVAVAEALAAERGLALIPPYEHPHVIAGQGTAALELIEEAGELDALIAPVGGGGLIAGSATAVKGLHPGTRVTGVEPEAGDDTKRSLEAGHRVSVPVPRTIADGQALHTPGELTFSVNQRLLDGIVLVGDDEIRDAMRFAFERLKIVLEPSGATPLAALLTGRAGRLPNKVGLILSGGNIDAARFALLCGPRT
;
A
#
# COMPACT_ATOMS: atom_id res chain seq x y z
N MET A 1 -20.97 5.91 26.07
CA MET A 1 -20.16 5.61 24.87
C MET A 1 -18.89 6.44 25.01
N THR A 2 -17.78 5.85 25.41
CA THR A 2 -16.48 6.53 25.46
C THR A 2 -16.05 6.79 24.02
N THR A 3 -16.05 8.04 23.60
CA THR A 3 -15.51 8.48 22.32
C THR A 3 -14.00 8.32 22.36
N THR A 4 -13.50 7.11 22.03
CA THR A 4 -12.07 6.93 21.82
C THR A 4 -11.67 7.72 20.58
N THR A 5 -10.75 8.65 20.75
CA THR A 5 -10.17 9.43 19.63
C THR A 5 -9.69 8.47 18.54
N PRO A 6 -10.03 8.71 17.25
CA PRO A 6 -9.53 7.89 16.16
C PRO A 6 -7.99 7.84 16.17
N PRO A 7 -7.37 6.70 15.93
CA PRO A 7 -5.91 6.58 15.99
C PRO A 7 -5.18 7.35 14.87
N VAL A 8 -5.90 7.71 13.80
CA VAL A 8 -5.44 8.58 12.70
C VAL A 8 -6.62 9.44 12.25
N THR A 9 -6.38 10.74 12.07
CA THR A 9 -7.38 11.76 11.71
C THR A 9 -7.08 12.37 10.33
N LEU A 10 -8.04 13.10 9.77
CA LEU A 10 -7.82 13.90 8.55
C LEU A 10 -6.69 14.94 8.76
N ASP A 11 -6.60 15.54 9.94
CA ASP A 11 -5.56 16.53 10.23
C ASP A 11 -4.16 15.87 10.29
N ASP A 12 -4.05 14.62 10.73
CA ASP A 12 -2.79 13.86 10.62
C ASP A 12 -2.39 13.64 9.16
N VAL A 13 -3.37 13.35 8.28
CA VAL A 13 -3.12 13.19 6.83
C VAL A 13 -2.70 14.52 6.20
N ARG A 14 -3.35 15.63 6.55
CA ARG A 14 -2.97 16.96 6.08
C ARG A 14 -1.56 17.35 6.53
N ALA A 15 -1.27 17.15 7.80
CA ALA A 15 0.09 17.38 8.32
C ALA A 15 1.14 16.47 7.67
N ALA A 16 0.78 15.25 7.27
CA ALA A 16 1.64 14.38 6.48
C ALA A 16 1.84 14.93 5.06
N ALA A 17 0.80 15.47 4.42
CA ALA A 17 0.90 16.09 3.09
C ALA A 17 1.85 17.29 3.10
N GLU A 18 1.80 18.14 4.14
CA GLU A 18 2.74 19.25 4.32
C GLU A 18 4.19 18.78 4.41
N ARG A 19 4.47 17.70 5.17
CA ARG A 19 5.84 17.12 5.29
C ARG A 19 6.33 16.48 4.01
N LEU A 20 5.42 15.96 3.20
CA LEU A 20 5.73 15.30 1.93
C LEU A 20 5.86 16.27 0.77
N ALA A 21 5.44 17.53 0.94
CA ALA A 21 5.53 18.57 -0.09
C ALA A 21 6.98 18.78 -0.55
N GLY A 22 7.22 18.67 -1.86
CA GLY A 22 8.56 18.79 -2.44
C GLY A 22 9.47 17.56 -2.25
N VAL A 23 9.02 16.55 -1.50
CA VAL A 23 9.77 15.31 -1.23
C VAL A 23 9.16 14.10 -1.95
N ALA A 24 7.90 13.82 -1.71
CA ALA A 24 7.17 12.80 -2.48
C ALA A 24 6.70 13.39 -3.82
N HIS A 25 6.59 12.52 -4.83
CA HIS A 25 5.97 12.95 -6.08
C HIS A 25 4.47 13.16 -5.86
N ARG A 26 3.93 14.31 -6.34
CA ARG A 26 2.51 14.41 -6.58
C ARG A 26 2.21 13.59 -7.83
N THR A 27 1.81 12.34 -7.63
CA THR A 27 1.62 11.39 -8.73
C THR A 27 0.42 11.77 -9.58
N PRO A 28 0.42 11.47 -10.89
CA PRO A 28 -0.66 11.87 -11.77
C PRO A 28 -1.97 11.12 -11.45
N VAL A 29 -3.09 11.79 -11.73
CA VAL A 29 -4.43 11.20 -11.80
C VAL A 29 -4.78 11.02 -13.27
N LEU A 30 -4.74 9.80 -13.76
CA LEU A 30 -5.04 9.50 -15.17
C LEU A 30 -6.53 9.25 -15.39
N ARG A 31 -6.99 9.53 -16.60
CA ARG A 31 -8.32 9.22 -17.11
C ARG A 31 -8.21 8.39 -18.38
N SER A 32 -9.17 7.52 -18.61
CA SER A 32 -9.25 6.72 -19.85
C SER A 32 -10.69 6.60 -20.32
N ARG A 33 -11.02 7.24 -21.45
CA ARG A 33 -12.35 7.13 -22.06
C ARG A 33 -12.72 5.68 -22.39
N THR A 34 -11.73 4.85 -22.76
CA THR A 34 -11.94 3.42 -23.00
C THR A 34 -12.33 2.70 -21.72
N LEU A 35 -11.67 2.98 -20.60
CA LEU A 35 -12.04 2.40 -19.31
C LEU A 35 -13.41 2.90 -18.85
N ASP A 36 -13.66 4.21 -18.94
CA ASP A 36 -14.94 4.82 -18.56
C ASP A 36 -16.11 4.17 -19.32
N ALA A 37 -15.98 4.01 -20.65
CA ALA A 37 -17.00 3.36 -21.47
C ALA A 37 -17.19 1.87 -21.14
N LEU A 38 -16.10 1.17 -20.79
CA LEU A 38 -16.14 -0.25 -20.46
C LEU A 38 -16.86 -0.53 -19.14
N VAL A 39 -16.64 0.33 -18.15
CA VAL A 39 -17.18 0.12 -16.79
C VAL A 39 -18.44 0.96 -16.48
N GLY A 40 -18.81 1.86 -17.39
CA GLY A 40 -20.00 2.71 -17.25
C GLY A 40 -19.89 3.78 -16.13
N ALA A 41 -18.69 4.23 -15.82
CA ALA A 41 -18.43 5.22 -14.78
C ALA A 41 -17.22 6.09 -15.15
N GLU A 42 -17.16 7.30 -14.59
CA GLU A 42 -15.99 8.18 -14.68
C GLU A 42 -14.91 7.73 -13.71
N VAL A 43 -13.78 7.17 -14.22
CA VAL A 43 -12.72 6.58 -13.40
C VAL A 43 -11.49 7.49 -13.33
N HIS A 44 -11.08 7.85 -12.12
CA HIS A 44 -9.89 8.63 -11.80
C HIS A 44 -8.82 7.71 -11.20
N LEU A 45 -7.71 7.52 -11.91
CA LEU A 45 -6.64 6.58 -11.57
C LEU A 45 -5.49 7.31 -10.87
N LYS A 46 -5.36 7.20 -9.56
CA LYS A 46 -4.20 7.69 -8.80
C LYS A 46 -3.03 6.74 -8.99
N CYS A 47 -2.03 7.18 -9.74
CA CYS A 47 -0.94 6.33 -10.24
C CYS A 47 0.27 6.33 -9.30
N GLU A 48 0.19 5.62 -8.17
CA GLU A 48 1.29 5.48 -7.23
C GLU A 48 2.46 4.60 -7.74
N ASN A 49 2.31 3.96 -8.89
CA ASN A 49 3.42 3.36 -9.64
C ASN A 49 4.44 4.39 -10.14
N PHE A 50 4.09 5.67 -10.20
CA PHE A 50 5.00 6.79 -10.49
C PHE A 50 5.58 7.46 -9.25
N GLN A 51 5.24 6.98 -8.05
CA GLN A 51 5.83 7.49 -6.82
C GLN A 51 7.31 7.10 -6.74
N ARG A 52 8.08 7.82 -5.92
CA ARG A 52 9.46 7.43 -5.57
C ARG A 52 9.49 5.97 -5.12
N VAL A 53 10.52 5.25 -5.46
CA VAL A 53 10.66 3.79 -5.34
C VAL A 53 9.58 2.98 -6.07
N GLY A 54 8.81 3.57 -6.97
CA GLY A 54 7.81 2.89 -7.80
C GLY A 54 6.55 2.41 -7.05
N ALA A 55 6.28 2.92 -5.83
CA ALA A 55 5.12 2.53 -5.03
C ALA A 55 4.77 3.56 -3.94
N PHE A 56 3.50 3.58 -3.53
CA PHE A 56 2.96 4.46 -2.48
C PHE A 56 3.73 4.44 -1.16
N LYS A 57 4.47 3.37 -0.89
CA LYS A 57 5.14 3.11 0.40
C LYS A 57 6.07 4.23 0.84
N PHE A 58 6.64 4.97 -0.10
CA PHE A 58 7.51 6.10 0.23
C PHE A 58 6.81 7.18 1.06
N ARG A 59 5.53 7.43 0.81
CA ARG A 59 4.73 8.42 1.54
C ARG A 59 4.72 8.16 3.05
N GLY A 60 4.33 6.95 3.44
CA GLY A 60 4.26 6.57 4.85
C GLY A 60 5.64 6.39 5.49
N ALA A 61 6.59 5.81 4.76
CA ALA A 61 7.96 5.62 5.27
C ALA A 61 8.63 6.96 5.58
N TYR A 62 8.58 7.91 4.63
CA TYR A 62 9.16 9.23 4.84
C TYR A 62 8.42 10.03 5.91
N ASN A 63 7.07 10.04 5.90
CA ASN A 63 6.30 10.76 6.92
C ASN A 63 6.60 10.24 8.33
N ALA A 64 6.75 8.92 8.52
CA ALA A 64 7.11 8.36 9.82
C ALA A 64 8.55 8.70 10.21
N ALA A 65 9.50 8.52 9.28
CA ALA A 65 10.92 8.78 9.53
C ALA A 65 11.20 10.25 9.82
N SER A 66 10.56 11.19 9.13
CA SER A 66 10.75 12.64 9.31
C SER A 66 10.23 13.17 10.66
N ARG A 67 9.53 12.34 11.44
CA ARG A 67 9.05 12.67 12.80
C ARG A 67 9.97 12.18 13.89
N LEU A 68 11.02 11.46 13.55
CA LEU A 68 12.02 11.01 14.52
C LEU A 68 12.81 12.20 15.05
N THR A 69 13.21 12.12 16.32
CA THR A 69 14.07 13.14 16.92
C THR A 69 15.47 13.07 16.30
N PRO A 70 16.26 14.16 16.37
CA PRO A 70 17.66 14.12 15.92
C PRO A 70 18.48 12.99 16.56
N GLU A 71 18.21 12.67 17.81
CA GLU A 71 18.84 11.57 18.52
C GLU A 71 18.45 10.21 17.95
N GLN A 72 17.17 9.99 17.61
CA GLN A 72 16.71 8.77 16.95
C GLN A 72 17.30 8.64 15.55
N LEU A 73 17.31 9.72 14.77
CA LEU A 73 17.93 9.75 13.44
C LEU A 73 19.42 9.46 13.49
N SER A 74 20.16 9.95 14.48
CA SER A 74 21.59 9.68 14.62
C SER A 74 21.92 8.20 14.84
N ARG A 75 20.98 7.43 15.42
CA ARG A 75 21.12 5.98 15.62
C ARG A 75 20.73 5.15 14.39
N GLY A 76 19.81 5.65 13.58
CA GLY A 76 19.33 4.97 12.38
C GLY A 76 17.92 4.39 12.50
N ILE A 77 17.45 3.82 11.40
CA ILE A 77 16.09 3.30 11.24
C ILE A 77 16.15 1.81 10.93
N ALA A 78 15.25 1.02 11.50
CA ALA A 78 15.04 -0.38 11.16
C ALA A 78 13.69 -0.57 10.45
N ALA A 79 13.61 -1.55 9.55
CA ALA A 79 12.34 -2.03 8.99
C ALA A 79 12.45 -3.52 8.64
N TYR A 80 11.29 -4.17 8.47
CA TYR A 80 11.20 -5.54 7.99
C TYR A 80 10.34 -5.59 6.73
N SER A 81 10.94 -5.93 5.60
CA SER A 81 10.26 -6.12 4.32
C SER A 81 11.23 -6.62 3.26
N SER A 82 10.75 -7.37 2.29
CA SER A 82 11.51 -7.74 1.09
C SER A 82 11.05 -7.02 -0.18
N GLY A 83 10.17 -6.01 -0.07
CA GLY A 83 9.56 -5.34 -1.21
C GLY A 83 9.56 -3.82 -1.11
N ASN A 84 8.46 -3.22 -1.53
CA ASN A 84 8.30 -1.76 -1.65
C ASN A 84 8.60 -0.98 -0.37
N HIS A 85 8.28 -1.53 0.80
CA HIS A 85 8.54 -0.86 2.08
C HIS A 85 10.03 -0.82 2.42
N ALA A 86 10.78 -1.88 2.12
CA ALA A 86 12.22 -1.93 2.30
C ALA A 86 12.91 -0.78 1.55
N GLN A 87 12.61 -0.66 0.26
CA GLN A 87 13.15 0.41 -0.59
C GLN A 87 12.71 1.80 -0.12
N ALA A 88 11.45 1.91 0.31
CA ALA A 88 10.89 3.18 0.80
C ALA A 88 11.59 3.68 2.07
N VAL A 89 11.85 2.79 3.04
CA VAL A 89 12.57 3.15 4.28
C VAL A 89 14.04 3.44 3.97
N ALA A 90 14.69 2.65 3.12
CA ALA A 90 16.07 2.90 2.70
C ALA A 90 16.23 4.29 2.03
N LEU A 91 15.34 4.62 1.10
CA LEU A 91 15.36 5.94 0.47
C LEU A 91 15.02 7.07 1.47
N ALA A 92 14.03 6.88 2.33
CA ALA A 92 13.66 7.87 3.35
C ALA A 92 14.84 8.15 4.31
N ALA A 93 15.55 7.11 4.74
CA ALA A 93 16.74 7.26 5.58
C ALA A 93 17.82 8.08 4.86
N ARG A 94 18.11 7.76 3.58
CA ARG A 94 19.08 8.51 2.77
C ARG A 94 18.71 9.99 2.64
N GLU A 95 17.44 10.30 2.37
CA GLU A 95 16.95 11.69 2.25
C GLU A 95 17.05 12.46 3.57
N LEU A 96 16.96 11.78 4.71
CA LEU A 96 17.05 12.36 6.04
C LEU A 96 18.47 12.34 6.60
N GLY A 97 19.46 11.87 5.83
CA GLY A 97 20.87 11.81 6.27
C GLY A 97 21.12 10.79 7.39
N THR A 98 20.34 9.71 7.45
CA THR A 98 20.50 8.63 8.43
C THR A 98 20.71 7.27 7.75
N THR A 99 20.98 6.24 8.54
CA THR A 99 21.17 4.87 8.05
C THR A 99 19.88 4.04 8.15
N ALA A 100 19.72 3.06 7.28
CA ALA A 100 18.64 2.08 7.35
C ALA A 100 19.19 0.66 7.47
N VAL A 101 18.59 -0.14 8.35
CA VAL A 101 18.83 -1.58 8.47
C VAL A 101 17.53 -2.30 8.15
N ILE A 102 17.56 -3.15 7.12
CA ILE A 102 16.36 -3.83 6.63
C ILE A 102 16.47 -5.33 6.90
N VAL A 103 15.52 -5.83 7.71
CA VAL A 103 15.36 -7.27 7.94
C VAL A 103 14.58 -7.87 6.77
N MET A 104 15.22 -8.80 6.07
CA MET A 104 14.73 -9.40 4.83
C MET A 104 14.95 -10.92 4.86
N PRO A 105 14.04 -11.76 4.31
CA PRO A 105 14.30 -13.18 4.25
C PRO A 105 15.53 -13.49 3.35
N ASP A 106 16.27 -14.51 3.71
CA ASP A 106 17.51 -14.93 3.01
C ASP A 106 17.25 -15.36 1.55
N ASP A 107 16.05 -15.90 1.28
CA ASP A 107 15.56 -16.28 -0.05
C ASP A 107 14.87 -15.13 -0.82
N ALA A 108 15.01 -13.89 -0.36
CA ALA A 108 14.47 -12.73 -1.09
C ALA A 108 15.08 -12.64 -2.50
N PRO A 109 14.26 -12.31 -3.53
CA PRO A 109 14.75 -12.16 -4.89
C PRO A 109 15.96 -11.22 -4.98
N PRO A 110 17.05 -11.61 -5.68
CA PRO A 110 18.26 -10.80 -5.78
C PRO A 110 18.01 -9.38 -6.29
N SER A 111 17.07 -9.19 -7.20
CA SER A 111 16.68 -7.87 -7.72
C SER A 111 16.09 -6.96 -6.65
N LYS A 112 15.25 -7.49 -5.75
CA LYS A 112 14.66 -6.73 -4.63
C LYS A 112 15.71 -6.36 -3.58
N ARG A 113 16.65 -7.28 -3.32
CA ARG A 113 17.77 -7.05 -2.42
C ARG A 113 18.67 -5.95 -2.98
N ALA A 114 19.15 -6.11 -4.22
CA ALA A 114 20.01 -5.14 -4.88
C ALA A 114 19.37 -3.73 -4.96
N ALA A 115 18.06 -3.64 -5.23
CA ALA A 115 17.35 -2.37 -5.25
C ALA A 115 17.36 -1.68 -3.86
N THR A 116 17.24 -2.44 -2.78
CA THR A 116 17.28 -1.90 -1.40
C THR A 116 18.70 -1.45 -1.02
N GLU A 117 19.70 -2.26 -1.35
CA GLU A 117 21.14 -1.94 -1.15
C GLU A 117 21.56 -0.70 -1.94
N ALA A 118 21.04 -0.50 -3.16
CA ALA A 118 21.32 0.67 -4.00
C ALA A 118 20.82 2.00 -3.37
N TYR A 119 19.86 1.94 -2.45
CA TYR A 119 19.46 3.09 -1.64
C TYR A 119 20.33 3.30 -0.39
N GLY A 120 21.32 2.44 -0.14
CA GLY A 120 22.29 2.57 0.95
C GLY A 120 21.90 1.83 2.24
N ALA A 121 20.92 0.94 2.21
CA ALA A 121 20.54 0.18 3.39
C ALA A 121 21.46 -1.03 3.65
N GLU A 122 21.75 -1.28 4.93
CA GLU A 122 22.27 -2.56 5.41
C GLU A 122 21.15 -3.60 5.37
N ILE A 123 21.45 -4.82 4.90
CA ILE A 123 20.49 -5.93 4.92
C ILE A 123 20.91 -6.96 5.96
N VAL A 124 20.00 -7.27 6.87
CA VAL A 124 20.11 -8.38 7.82
C VAL A 124 19.12 -9.45 7.40
N THR A 125 19.60 -10.66 7.16
CA THR A 125 18.76 -11.76 6.69
C THR A 125 18.25 -12.64 7.82
N TYR A 126 17.09 -13.26 7.59
CA TYR A 126 16.50 -14.28 8.46
C TYR A 126 15.90 -15.42 7.63
N ASP A 127 15.84 -16.62 8.20
CA ASP A 127 15.13 -17.75 7.60
C ASP A 127 13.60 -17.60 7.83
N ARG A 128 12.81 -17.44 6.74
CA ARG A 128 11.37 -17.23 6.81
C ARG A 128 10.57 -18.44 7.32
N TYR A 129 11.16 -19.62 7.27
CA TYR A 129 10.49 -20.87 7.67
C TYR A 129 10.64 -21.16 9.16
N THR A 130 11.66 -20.60 9.81
CA THR A 130 11.97 -20.84 11.21
C THR A 130 11.94 -19.56 12.06
N GLY A 131 11.96 -18.36 11.43
CA GLY A 131 12.05 -17.07 12.09
C GLY A 131 10.80 -16.20 11.91
N ASP A 132 10.49 -15.43 12.94
CA ASP A 132 9.50 -14.36 12.88
C ASP A 132 10.19 -13.05 12.51
N ARG A 133 9.85 -12.50 11.33
CA ARG A 133 10.41 -11.25 10.81
C ARG A 133 10.23 -10.05 11.74
N VAL A 134 9.10 -10.01 12.47
CA VAL A 134 8.79 -8.91 13.38
C VAL A 134 9.68 -9.00 14.61
N ALA A 135 9.72 -10.19 15.22
CA ALA A 135 10.57 -10.44 16.41
C ALA A 135 12.06 -10.20 16.10
N VAL A 136 12.55 -10.62 14.93
CA VAL A 136 13.95 -10.38 14.51
C VAL A 136 14.22 -8.89 14.36
N ALA A 137 13.29 -8.13 13.73
CA ALA A 137 13.47 -6.70 13.54
C ALA A 137 13.37 -5.91 14.86
N GLU A 138 12.48 -6.29 15.77
CA GLU A 138 12.34 -5.68 17.09
C GLU A 138 13.58 -5.94 17.96
N ALA A 139 14.09 -7.17 17.98
CA ALA A 139 15.32 -7.50 18.71
C ALA A 139 16.52 -6.71 18.17
N LEU A 140 16.69 -6.65 16.86
CA LEU A 140 17.75 -5.88 16.20
C LEU A 140 17.62 -4.38 16.50
N ALA A 141 16.40 -3.84 16.42
CA ALA A 141 16.15 -2.43 16.72
C ALA A 141 16.47 -2.10 18.19
N ALA A 142 16.08 -2.98 19.11
CA ALA A 142 16.40 -2.81 20.55
C ALA A 142 17.90 -2.89 20.81
N GLU A 143 18.60 -3.87 20.22
CA GLU A 143 20.05 -4.07 20.40
C GLU A 143 20.85 -2.86 19.91
N ARG A 144 20.50 -2.32 18.74
CA ARG A 144 21.22 -1.22 18.10
C ARG A 144 20.63 0.16 18.39
N GLY A 145 19.54 0.26 19.13
CA GLY A 145 18.83 1.51 19.44
C GLY A 145 18.18 2.17 18.23
N LEU A 146 17.81 1.40 17.18
CA LEU A 146 17.23 1.90 15.95
C LEU A 146 15.74 2.20 16.12
N ALA A 147 15.24 3.19 15.37
CA ALA A 147 13.80 3.44 15.29
C ALA A 147 13.14 2.48 14.31
N LEU A 148 12.23 1.61 14.78
CA LEU A 148 11.51 0.67 13.91
C LEU A 148 10.36 1.35 13.19
N ILE A 149 10.33 1.26 11.84
CA ILE A 149 9.25 1.74 11.01
C ILE A 149 8.56 0.55 10.32
N PRO A 150 7.42 0.08 10.85
CA PRO A 150 6.69 -1.04 10.29
C PRO A 150 5.98 -0.67 8.98
N PRO A 151 5.65 -1.68 8.13
CA PRO A 151 5.12 -1.43 6.78
C PRO A 151 3.69 -0.86 6.73
N TYR A 152 2.93 -0.91 7.81
CA TYR A 152 1.53 -0.44 7.90
C TYR A 152 1.05 -0.16 9.33
N GLU A 153 1.55 -0.86 10.35
CA GLU A 153 1.07 -0.85 11.74
C GLU A 153 1.67 0.32 12.53
N HIS A 154 1.45 1.56 12.02
CA HIS A 154 1.98 2.76 12.65
C HIS A 154 1.16 3.99 12.23
N PRO A 155 0.73 4.88 13.16
CA PRO A 155 -0.18 5.99 12.84
C PRO A 155 0.42 6.95 11.80
N HIS A 156 1.71 7.26 11.89
CA HIS A 156 2.35 8.15 10.92
C HIS A 156 2.57 7.50 9.55
N VAL A 157 2.73 6.17 9.49
CA VAL A 157 2.74 5.45 8.21
C VAL A 157 1.36 5.52 7.57
N ILE A 158 0.29 5.23 8.30
CA ILE A 158 -1.09 5.31 7.83
C ILE A 158 -1.43 6.72 7.34
N ALA A 159 -1.11 7.75 8.11
CA ALA A 159 -1.33 9.15 7.74
C ALA A 159 -0.60 9.53 6.44
N GLY A 160 0.67 9.14 6.30
CA GLY A 160 1.44 9.35 5.08
C GLY A 160 0.82 8.69 3.85
N GLN A 161 0.34 7.43 3.99
CA GLN A 161 -0.34 6.72 2.90
C GLN A 161 -1.65 7.40 2.48
N GLY A 162 -2.37 7.99 3.43
CA GLY A 162 -3.62 8.73 3.17
C GLY A 162 -3.46 9.92 2.24
N THR A 163 -2.25 10.47 2.12
CA THR A 163 -1.98 11.60 1.21
C THR A 163 -2.20 11.26 -0.26
N ALA A 164 -2.14 9.98 -0.65
CA ALA A 164 -2.47 9.55 -2.01
C ALA A 164 -3.95 9.83 -2.35
N ALA A 165 -4.85 9.51 -1.43
CA ALA A 165 -6.28 9.79 -1.61
C ALA A 165 -6.60 11.29 -1.44
N LEU A 166 -5.88 12.00 -0.57
CA LEU A 166 -6.02 13.45 -0.43
C LEU A 166 -5.71 14.15 -1.77
N GLU A 167 -4.56 13.86 -2.38
CA GLU A 167 -4.19 14.38 -3.70
C GLU A 167 -5.18 14.00 -4.80
N LEU A 168 -5.73 12.76 -4.75
CA LEU A 168 -6.73 12.32 -5.71
C LEU A 168 -8.00 13.19 -5.62
N ILE A 169 -8.49 13.47 -4.40
CA ILE A 169 -9.67 14.32 -4.20
C ILE A 169 -9.39 15.77 -4.59
N GLU A 170 -8.22 16.30 -4.27
CA GLU A 170 -7.82 17.66 -4.66
C GLU A 170 -7.84 17.85 -6.18
N GLU A 171 -7.50 16.81 -6.95
CA GLU A 171 -7.46 16.87 -8.42
C GLU A 171 -8.80 16.50 -9.07
N ALA A 172 -9.45 15.46 -8.57
CA ALA A 172 -10.70 14.97 -9.12
C ALA A 172 -11.94 15.68 -8.56
N GLY A 173 -11.85 16.31 -7.40
CA GLY A 173 -13.00 16.76 -6.62
C GLY A 173 -13.67 15.61 -5.87
N GLU A 174 -14.88 15.82 -5.36
CA GLU A 174 -15.64 14.80 -4.65
C GLU A 174 -15.85 13.54 -5.50
N LEU A 175 -15.68 12.39 -4.87
CA LEU A 175 -15.84 11.06 -5.46
C LEU A 175 -17.06 10.38 -4.84
N ASP A 176 -17.81 9.63 -5.63
CA ASP A 176 -18.88 8.77 -5.12
C ASP A 176 -18.34 7.49 -4.48
N ALA A 177 -17.19 7.00 -4.99
CA ALA A 177 -16.51 5.83 -4.43
C ALA A 177 -14.99 5.93 -4.58
N LEU A 178 -14.26 5.34 -3.61
CA LEU A 178 -12.84 5.06 -3.67
C LEU A 178 -12.61 3.56 -3.59
N ILE A 179 -11.75 3.03 -4.47
CA ILE A 179 -11.34 1.62 -4.49
C ILE A 179 -9.83 1.53 -4.36
N ALA A 180 -9.33 0.74 -3.41
CA ALA A 180 -7.90 0.62 -3.17
C ALA A 180 -7.51 -0.81 -2.74
N PRO A 181 -6.25 -1.25 -2.98
CA PRO A 181 -5.80 -2.57 -2.58
C PRO A 181 -5.64 -2.67 -1.07
N VAL A 182 -5.90 -3.86 -0.53
CA VAL A 182 -5.72 -4.18 0.90
C VAL A 182 -4.72 -5.31 1.04
N GLY A 183 -3.62 -5.01 1.71
CA GLY A 183 -2.72 -5.99 2.33
C GLY A 183 -2.78 -5.77 3.84
N GLY A 184 -1.72 -5.27 4.50
CA GLY A 184 -1.78 -4.92 5.94
C GLY A 184 -2.71 -3.76 6.31
N GLY A 185 -3.44 -3.20 5.34
CA GLY A 185 -4.50 -2.23 5.56
C GLY A 185 -4.06 -0.77 5.68
N GLY A 186 -2.75 -0.46 5.70
CA GLY A 186 -2.28 0.91 5.96
C GLY A 186 -2.65 1.93 4.87
N LEU A 187 -2.59 1.54 3.58
CA LEU A 187 -2.98 2.42 2.48
C LEU A 187 -4.47 2.76 2.55
N ILE A 188 -5.31 1.74 2.65
CA ILE A 188 -6.76 1.96 2.64
C ILE A 188 -7.23 2.65 3.93
N ALA A 189 -6.62 2.36 5.08
CA ALA A 189 -6.92 3.04 6.35
C ALA A 189 -6.65 4.54 6.24
N GLY A 190 -5.47 4.94 5.75
CA GLY A 190 -5.14 6.34 5.53
C GLY A 190 -6.02 6.99 4.46
N SER A 191 -6.28 6.28 3.37
CA SER A 191 -7.15 6.75 2.28
C SER A 191 -8.60 6.95 2.74
N ALA A 192 -9.15 5.99 3.49
CA ALA A 192 -10.49 6.09 4.06
C ALA A 192 -10.59 7.23 5.07
N THR A 193 -9.55 7.45 5.88
CA THR A 193 -9.48 8.57 6.81
C THR A 193 -9.55 9.92 6.06
N ALA A 194 -8.78 10.07 4.98
CA ALA A 194 -8.81 11.27 4.17
C ALA A 194 -10.18 11.48 3.50
N VAL A 195 -10.68 10.45 2.82
CA VAL A 195 -11.93 10.51 2.05
C VAL A 195 -13.13 10.75 2.95
N LYS A 196 -13.31 9.94 3.99
CA LYS A 196 -14.47 10.09 4.91
C LYS A 196 -14.39 11.36 5.75
N GLY A 197 -13.19 11.89 5.99
CA GLY A 197 -12.99 13.16 6.67
C GLY A 197 -13.38 14.37 5.83
N LEU A 198 -13.24 14.29 4.50
CA LEU A 198 -13.62 15.35 3.56
C LEU A 198 -15.06 15.18 3.05
N HIS A 199 -15.42 13.96 2.66
CA HIS A 199 -16.67 13.57 2.02
C HIS A 199 -17.21 12.29 2.66
N PRO A 200 -17.93 12.38 3.80
CA PRO A 200 -18.41 11.23 4.56
C PRO A 200 -19.30 10.28 3.75
N GLY A 201 -19.97 10.79 2.71
CA GLY A 201 -20.85 10.01 1.81
C GLY A 201 -20.11 9.12 0.80
N THR A 202 -18.82 9.36 0.54
CA THR A 202 -18.04 8.57 -0.42
C THR A 202 -17.90 7.12 0.06
N ARG A 203 -18.25 6.13 -0.76
CA ARG A 203 -18.01 4.72 -0.46
C ARG A 203 -16.52 4.39 -0.55
N VAL A 204 -16.01 3.62 0.41
CA VAL A 204 -14.61 3.15 0.38
C VAL A 204 -14.59 1.63 0.38
N THR A 205 -14.14 1.04 -0.73
CA THR A 205 -14.09 -0.41 -0.94
C THR A 205 -12.65 -0.87 -1.07
N GLY A 206 -12.28 -1.86 -0.27
CA GLY A 206 -10.99 -2.53 -0.39
C GLY A 206 -11.02 -3.67 -1.40
N VAL A 207 -9.86 -4.04 -1.92
CA VAL A 207 -9.71 -5.20 -2.81
C VAL A 207 -8.59 -6.10 -2.29
N GLU A 208 -8.92 -7.37 -2.06
CA GLU A 208 -7.98 -8.42 -1.68
C GLU A 208 -7.93 -9.51 -2.77
N PRO A 209 -6.80 -10.25 -2.89
CA PRO A 209 -6.79 -11.49 -3.67
C PRO A 209 -7.63 -12.57 -2.99
N GLU A 210 -8.32 -13.41 -3.78
CA GLU A 210 -9.18 -14.49 -3.25
C GLU A 210 -8.43 -15.46 -2.30
N ALA A 211 -7.12 -15.63 -2.54
CA ALA A 211 -6.30 -16.50 -1.68
C ALA A 211 -5.96 -15.88 -0.32
N GLY A 212 -6.13 -14.56 -0.15
CA GLY A 212 -5.77 -13.83 1.06
C GLY A 212 -6.88 -12.85 1.46
N ASP A 213 -7.97 -13.38 1.96
CA ASP A 213 -9.20 -12.70 2.31
C ASP A 213 -9.31 -12.40 3.83
N ASP A 214 -8.17 -12.22 4.48
CA ASP A 214 -8.08 -12.03 5.93
C ASP A 214 -8.81 -10.78 6.43
N THR A 215 -8.70 -9.65 5.73
CA THR A 215 -9.41 -8.43 6.12
C THR A 215 -10.91 -8.55 5.87
N LYS A 216 -11.32 -9.16 4.75
CA LYS A 216 -12.74 -9.41 4.46
C LYS A 216 -13.38 -10.23 5.57
N ARG A 217 -12.78 -11.40 5.91
CA ARG A 217 -13.27 -12.26 7.00
C ARG A 217 -13.27 -11.55 8.34
N SER A 218 -12.26 -10.75 8.60
CA SER A 218 -12.16 -9.98 9.84
C SER A 218 -13.29 -8.95 9.98
N LEU A 219 -13.63 -8.25 8.89
CA LEU A 219 -14.74 -7.29 8.89
C LEU A 219 -16.09 -8.00 9.09
N GLU A 220 -16.30 -9.14 8.43
CA GLU A 220 -17.52 -9.96 8.58
C GLU A 220 -17.65 -10.53 9.99
N ALA A 221 -16.54 -10.93 10.61
CA ALA A 221 -16.51 -11.48 11.97
C ALA A 221 -16.56 -10.41 13.07
N GLY A 222 -16.26 -9.14 12.75
CA GLY A 222 -16.15 -8.06 13.73
C GLY A 222 -14.89 -8.09 14.60
N HIS A 223 -13.94 -8.99 14.32
CA HIS A 223 -12.64 -9.12 14.97
C HIS A 223 -11.61 -9.67 13.99
N ARG A 224 -10.33 -9.50 14.31
CA ARG A 224 -9.24 -9.99 13.45
C ARG A 224 -9.27 -11.52 13.33
N VAL A 225 -9.28 -12.00 12.10
CA VAL A 225 -9.26 -13.44 11.73
C VAL A 225 -7.93 -13.72 11.02
N SER A 226 -7.31 -14.85 11.38
CA SER A 226 -6.12 -15.33 10.68
C SER A 226 -6.50 -16.40 9.65
N VAL A 227 -5.88 -16.31 8.48
CA VAL A 227 -6.00 -17.28 7.38
C VAL A 227 -4.65 -17.97 7.14
N PRO A 228 -4.58 -19.09 6.44
CA PRO A 228 -3.29 -19.62 5.97
C PRO A 228 -2.54 -18.59 5.13
N VAL A 229 -1.20 -18.62 5.16
CA VAL A 229 -0.39 -17.71 4.34
C VAL A 229 -0.81 -17.81 2.87
N PRO A 230 -1.29 -16.71 2.23
CA PRO A 230 -1.87 -16.77 0.90
C PRO A 230 -0.84 -17.15 -0.18
N ARG A 231 -1.27 -17.96 -1.12
CA ARG A 231 -0.52 -18.25 -2.35
C ARG A 231 -1.17 -17.47 -3.49
N THR A 232 -0.64 -16.29 -3.77
CA THR A 232 -1.13 -15.37 -4.83
C THR A 232 0.05 -14.70 -5.53
N ILE A 233 -0.17 -14.24 -6.75
CA ILE A 233 0.80 -13.39 -7.46
C ILE A 233 0.92 -11.99 -6.83
N ALA A 234 -0.11 -11.54 -6.10
CA ALA A 234 -0.17 -10.24 -5.41
C ALA A 234 0.62 -10.28 -4.08
N ASP A 235 1.95 -10.43 -4.16
CA ASP A 235 2.85 -10.64 -3.02
C ASP A 235 2.81 -9.50 -1.99
N GLY A 236 2.51 -8.27 -2.39
CA GLY A 236 2.31 -7.13 -1.49
C GLY A 236 1.04 -7.21 -0.63
N GLN A 237 0.13 -8.15 -0.96
CA GLN A 237 -1.12 -8.41 -0.24
C GLN A 237 -1.16 -9.81 0.40
N ALA A 238 -0.06 -10.58 0.32
CA ALA A 238 0.02 -11.93 0.87
C ALA A 238 0.26 -11.90 2.40
N LEU A 239 -0.74 -11.47 3.15
CA LEU A 239 -0.75 -11.45 4.60
C LEU A 239 -1.74 -12.49 5.14
N HIS A 240 -1.52 -12.91 6.37
CA HIS A 240 -2.35 -13.94 7.00
C HIS A 240 -3.31 -13.37 8.06
N THR A 241 -3.15 -12.09 8.42
CA THR A 241 -4.01 -11.40 9.39
C THR A 241 -3.82 -9.89 9.23
N PRO A 242 -4.89 -9.07 9.34
CA PRO A 242 -4.75 -7.62 9.31
C PRO A 242 -4.04 -7.11 10.57
N GLY A 243 -3.40 -5.94 10.48
CA GLY A 243 -2.83 -5.26 11.63
C GLY A 243 -3.90 -4.84 12.65
N GLU A 244 -3.54 -4.67 13.90
CA GLU A 244 -4.49 -4.26 14.95
C GLU A 244 -4.96 -2.83 14.76
N LEU A 245 -4.01 -1.91 14.59
CA LEU A 245 -4.29 -0.50 14.38
C LEU A 245 -5.03 -0.27 13.06
N THR A 246 -4.54 -0.88 11.97
CA THR A 246 -5.17 -0.73 10.65
C THR A 246 -6.57 -1.33 10.63
N PHE A 247 -6.80 -2.48 11.27
CA PHE A 247 -8.12 -3.08 11.40
C PHE A 247 -9.09 -2.19 12.17
N SER A 248 -8.64 -1.58 13.27
CA SER A 248 -9.48 -0.66 14.07
C SER A 248 -9.99 0.54 13.27
N VAL A 249 -9.20 1.03 12.29
CA VAL A 249 -9.61 2.08 11.35
C VAL A 249 -10.53 1.53 10.27
N ASN A 250 -10.11 0.44 9.64
CA ASN A 250 -10.81 -0.17 8.50
C ASN A 250 -12.22 -0.64 8.87
N GLN A 251 -12.40 -1.25 10.04
CA GLN A 251 -13.70 -1.69 10.53
C GLN A 251 -14.72 -0.55 10.65
N ARG A 252 -14.26 0.68 10.90
CA ARG A 252 -15.15 1.85 11.05
C ARG A 252 -15.41 2.60 9.75
N LEU A 253 -14.47 2.56 8.82
CA LEU A 253 -14.47 3.46 7.67
C LEU A 253 -14.71 2.77 6.32
N LEU A 254 -14.49 1.45 6.21
CA LEU A 254 -14.72 0.73 4.96
C LEU A 254 -16.18 0.31 4.82
N ASP A 255 -16.68 0.44 3.60
CA ASP A 255 -18.01 -0.02 3.22
C ASP A 255 -18.02 -1.50 2.78
N GLY A 256 -16.83 -2.11 2.58
CA GLY A 256 -16.66 -3.53 2.29
C GLY A 256 -15.33 -3.86 1.62
N ILE A 257 -15.14 -5.16 1.42
CA ILE A 257 -14.00 -5.73 0.69
C ILE A 257 -14.53 -6.62 -0.44
N VAL A 258 -13.96 -6.48 -1.63
CA VAL A 258 -14.20 -7.39 -2.76
C VAL A 258 -12.95 -8.20 -3.04
N LEU A 259 -13.15 -9.41 -3.59
CA LEU A 259 -12.07 -10.34 -3.88
C LEU A 259 -11.85 -10.46 -5.39
N VAL A 260 -10.59 -10.65 -5.80
CA VAL A 260 -10.20 -10.88 -7.19
C VAL A 260 -9.25 -12.07 -7.30
N GLY A 261 -9.40 -12.85 -8.37
CA GLY A 261 -8.53 -13.99 -8.65
C GLY A 261 -7.23 -13.57 -9.34
N ASP A 262 -6.21 -14.43 -9.26
CA ASP A 262 -4.90 -14.17 -9.88
C ASP A 262 -5.00 -13.97 -11.40
N ASP A 263 -5.91 -14.64 -12.10
CA ASP A 263 -6.12 -14.47 -13.53
C ASP A 263 -6.76 -13.11 -13.85
N GLU A 264 -7.68 -12.65 -13.02
CA GLU A 264 -8.28 -11.31 -13.14
C GLU A 264 -7.22 -10.22 -12.94
N ILE A 265 -6.28 -10.44 -12.01
CA ILE A 265 -5.14 -9.55 -11.76
C ILE A 265 -4.22 -9.50 -12.98
N ARG A 266 -3.88 -10.66 -13.60
CA ARG A 266 -3.08 -10.71 -14.84
C ARG A 266 -3.73 -9.94 -15.97
N ASP A 267 -5.04 -10.09 -16.17
CA ASP A 267 -5.78 -9.38 -17.19
C ASP A 267 -5.80 -7.87 -16.96
N ALA A 268 -5.93 -7.45 -15.70
CA ALA A 268 -5.84 -6.03 -15.32
C ALA A 268 -4.43 -5.45 -15.57
N MET A 269 -3.37 -6.20 -15.25
CA MET A 269 -1.98 -5.80 -15.56
C MET A 269 -1.78 -5.64 -17.07
N ARG A 270 -2.29 -6.59 -17.88
CA ARG A 270 -2.25 -6.51 -19.34
C ARG A 270 -3.03 -5.32 -19.87
N PHE A 271 -4.23 -5.07 -19.36
CA PHE A 271 -5.04 -3.89 -19.73
C PHE A 271 -4.30 -2.59 -19.40
N ALA A 272 -3.69 -2.49 -18.22
CA ALA A 272 -2.91 -1.32 -17.81
C ALA A 272 -1.76 -1.05 -18.80
N PHE A 273 -1.02 -2.08 -19.17
CA PHE A 273 0.08 -1.97 -20.13
C PHE A 273 -0.41 -1.63 -21.54
N GLU A 274 -1.39 -2.38 -22.07
CA GLU A 274 -1.82 -2.24 -23.45
C GLU A 274 -2.71 -1.01 -23.71
N ARG A 275 -3.53 -0.61 -22.73
CA ARG A 275 -4.53 0.45 -22.90
C ARG A 275 -4.20 1.73 -22.16
N LEU A 276 -3.70 1.63 -20.93
CA LEU A 276 -3.35 2.81 -20.13
C LEU A 276 -1.88 3.22 -20.31
N LYS A 277 -1.04 2.36 -20.91
CA LYS A 277 0.40 2.58 -21.13
C LYS A 277 1.21 2.74 -19.84
N ILE A 278 0.77 2.06 -18.80
CA ILE A 278 1.45 2.04 -17.48
C ILE A 278 1.78 0.62 -17.07
N VAL A 279 2.86 0.47 -16.31
CA VAL A 279 3.25 -0.82 -15.71
C VAL A 279 2.76 -0.87 -14.28
N LEU A 280 2.05 -1.95 -13.93
CA LEU A 280 1.62 -2.24 -12.57
C LEU A 280 2.19 -3.57 -12.10
N GLU A 281 2.58 -3.63 -10.82
CA GLU A 281 2.78 -4.91 -10.13
C GLU A 281 1.43 -5.58 -9.82
N PRO A 282 1.38 -6.90 -9.57
CA PRO A 282 0.10 -7.58 -9.31
C PRO A 282 -0.75 -6.93 -8.22
N SER A 283 -0.15 -6.59 -7.07
CA SER A 283 -0.86 -5.92 -5.96
C SER A 283 -1.40 -4.54 -6.34
N GLY A 284 -0.69 -3.82 -7.22
CA GLY A 284 -1.13 -2.51 -7.74
C GLY A 284 -2.28 -2.59 -8.71
N ALA A 285 -2.49 -3.76 -9.33
CA ALA A 285 -3.52 -4.01 -10.34
C ALA A 285 -4.84 -4.55 -9.76
N THR A 286 -4.89 -4.99 -8.50
CA THR A 286 -6.10 -5.60 -7.91
C THR A 286 -7.34 -4.69 -7.95
N PRO A 287 -7.26 -3.36 -7.72
CA PRO A 287 -8.44 -2.49 -7.85
C PRO A 287 -8.94 -2.38 -9.29
N LEU A 288 -8.03 -2.37 -10.26
CA LEU A 288 -8.39 -2.36 -11.66
C LEU A 288 -9.04 -3.70 -12.08
N ALA A 289 -8.56 -4.83 -11.55
CA ALA A 289 -9.18 -6.14 -11.74
C ALA A 289 -10.63 -6.16 -11.24
N ALA A 290 -10.87 -5.64 -10.03
CA ALA A 290 -12.23 -5.56 -9.47
C ALA A 290 -13.19 -4.71 -10.34
N LEU A 291 -12.68 -3.65 -10.97
CA LEU A 291 -13.47 -2.83 -11.90
C LEU A 291 -13.78 -3.60 -13.19
N LEU A 292 -12.75 -4.12 -13.86
CA LEU A 292 -12.87 -4.76 -15.17
C LEU A 292 -13.75 -6.01 -15.16
N THR A 293 -13.79 -6.72 -14.03
CA THR A 293 -14.58 -7.95 -13.86
C THR A 293 -15.98 -7.72 -13.30
N GLY A 294 -16.30 -6.46 -12.93
CA GLY A 294 -17.57 -6.13 -12.28
C GLY A 294 -17.67 -6.60 -10.81
N ARG A 295 -16.58 -7.12 -10.21
CA ARG A 295 -16.54 -7.53 -8.79
C ARG A 295 -16.83 -6.37 -7.84
N ALA A 296 -16.50 -5.14 -8.25
CA ALA A 296 -16.86 -3.92 -7.50
C ALA A 296 -18.37 -3.63 -7.45
N GLY A 297 -19.20 -4.46 -8.13
CA GLY A 297 -20.64 -4.28 -8.23
C GLY A 297 -21.03 -3.10 -9.13
N ARG A 298 -22.26 -2.61 -8.96
CA ARG A 298 -22.72 -1.42 -9.70
C ARG A 298 -21.94 -0.20 -9.24
N LEU A 299 -21.19 0.38 -10.17
CA LEU A 299 -20.41 1.58 -9.91
C LEU A 299 -21.32 2.82 -9.88
N PRO A 300 -21.02 3.81 -9.02
CA PRO A 300 -21.60 5.13 -9.09
C PRO A 300 -20.94 5.93 -10.23
N ASN A 301 -21.36 7.19 -10.41
CA ASN A 301 -20.94 7.99 -11.55
C ASN A 301 -19.43 8.27 -11.55
N LYS A 302 -18.82 8.57 -10.39
CA LYS A 302 -17.43 9.02 -10.28
C LYS A 302 -16.64 8.19 -9.27
N VAL A 303 -15.63 7.47 -9.76
CA VAL A 303 -14.86 6.49 -8.99
C VAL A 303 -13.38 6.86 -8.97
N GLY A 304 -12.80 6.93 -7.78
CA GLY A 304 -11.35 7.00 -7.58
C GLY A 304 -10.76 5.60 -7.44
N LEU A 305 -9.63 5.37 -8.07
CA LEU A 305 -8.89 4.11 -8.01
C LEU A 305 -7.43 4.36 -7.65
N ILE A 306 -6.90 3.67 -6.62
CA ILE A 306 -5.47 3.79 -6.28
C ILE A 306 -4.71 2.61 -6.88
N LEU A 307 -3.84 2.89 -7.85
CA LEU A 307 -2.91 1.95 -8.46
C LEU A 307 -1.58 2.00 -7.68
N SER A 308 -1.42 1.10 -6.71
CA SER A 308 -0.52 1.30 -5.57
C SER A 308 0.97 1.15 -5.85
N GLY A 309 1.36 0.51 -6.98
CA GLY A 309 2.76 0.33 -7.33
C GLY A 309 2.99 -0.37 -8.66
N GLY A 310 4.22 -0.28 -9.17
CA GLY A 310 4.64 -0.86 -10.44
C GLY A 310 5.93 -1.68 -10.38
N ASN A 311 6.39 -2.08 -9.20
CA ASN A 311 7.66 -2.77 -9.01
C ASN A 311 7.59 -4.25 -9.40
N ILE A 312 7.87 -4.50 -10.67
CA ILE A 312 7.94 -5.83 -11.25
C ILE A 312 9.12 -5.90 -12.22
N ASP A 313 9.87 -6.98 -12.21
CA ASP A 313 10.92 -7.20 -13.20
C ASP A 313 10.32 -7.62 -14.56
N ALA A 314 11.06 -7.32 -15.64
CA ALA A 314 10.57 -7.53 -17.01
C ALA A 314 10.25 -9.01 -17.31
N ALA A 315 11.04 -9.95 -16.77
CA ALA A 315 10.82 -11.37 -17.00
C ALA A 315 9.54 -11.86 -16.33
N ARG A 316 9.31 -11.46 -15.07
CA ARG A 316 8.07 -11.77 -14.35
C ARG A 316 6.86 -11.10 -14.99
N PHE A 317 6.98 -9.85 -15.44
CA PHE A 317 5.91 -9.16 -16.15
C PHE A 317 5.54 -9.90 -17.45
N ALA A 318 6.53 -10.30 -18.25
CA ALA A 318 6.31 -11.06 -19.47
C ALA A 318 5.65 -12.43 -19.20
N LEU A 319 6.07 -13.12 -18.13
CA LEU A 319 5.45 -14.38 -17.71
C LEU A 319 3.99 -14.21 -17.31
N LEU A 320 3.64 -13.16 -16.55
CA LEU A 320 2.28 -12.93 -16.04
C LEU A 320 1.34 -12.36 -17.11
N CYS A 321 1.85 -11.51 -18.00
CA CYS A 321 1.06 -10.80 -19.03
C CYS A 321 1.20 -11.40 -20.44
N GLY A 322 2.04 -12.42 -20.62
CA GLY A 322 2.21 -13.12 -21.90
C GLY A 322 0.95 -13.86 -22.37
N PRO A 323 0.98 -14.42 -23.60
CA PRO A 323 -0.13 -15.25 -24.10
C PRO A 323 -0.42 -16.39 -23.11
N ARG A 324 -1.70 -16.65 -22.87
CA ARG A 324 -2.09 -17.87 -22.15
C ARG A 324 -1.84 -19.06 -23.08
N THR A 325 -0.90 -19.92 -22.74
CA THR A 325 -0.65 -21.20 -23.42
C THR A 325 -1.72 -22.21 -23.06
#